data_fe26db8a784fccffda5248df036fc332
#
_entry.id   fe26db8a784fccffda5248df036fc332
#
_cell.length_a   1.000
_cell.length_b   1.000
_cell.length_c   1.000
_cell.angle_alpha   90.00
_cell.angle_beta   90.00
_cell.angle_gamma   90.00
#
_symmetry.space_group_name_H-M   'P 1'
#
loop_
_entity.id
_entity.type
_entity.pdbx_description
1 polymer ?
#
loop_
_entity_poly.entity_id
_entity_poly.type
_entity_poly.pdbx_seq_one_letter_code
_entity_poly.pdbx_strand_id
1 'polypeptide(L)'
;MSQPRSVPLDPKYAAGIKKGLDAAFKRAEERPFDPAAERIAIFSDHHKGVGDPADDFRRCEHAYTAALGYYLEAGYRLFVLGDAEELWEERPGPVTERYRAALELEAEFGRRGRGVERFFGNHDDLWASASQVTKHLGPILKDIQVREGLRLRVERADGRPGTLFFVHGHQGTADSDRWGWISRLFVRYVWRPLQRRTGYSATTPARSFELRAKHDRAMYEWARQQPPGLVLIAGHTHRPVFARCLPDPPPTRPIGELEAAVERSVADGDAEAAAALRAELEYARTSVRRPGEVLTVAPPCYFNTGCCSFPDGDVTGLEIADGEIRLVRWPGNIREVTGSGVGVDAARRILAREDLEDIFVAVSRDTGTTPSVEEHPVP
;
A
#
# COMPACT_ATOMS: atom_id res chain seq x y z
N MET A 1 30.24 -10.66 9.93
CA MET A 1 28.89 -10.27 9.47
C MET A 1 29.03 -9.85 8.00
N SER A 2 28.54 -10.66 7.06
CA SER A 2 28.62 -10.38 5.63
C SER A 2 27.55 -9.35 5.28
N GLN A 3 27.96 -8.22 4.68
CA GLN A 3 27.03 -7.25 4.12
C GLN A 3 26.03 -7.94 3.17
N PRO A 4 24.74 -7.60 3.20
CA PRO A 4 23.79 -8.11 2.25
C PRO A 4 24.25 -7.72 0.84
N ARG A 5 24.38 -8.72 -0.04
CA ARG A 5 24.80 -8.51 -1.43
C ARG A 5 23.73 -7.66 -2.11
N SER A 6 24.08 -6.43 -2.47
CA SER A 6 23.23 -5.59 -3.30
C SER A 6 22.92 -6.34 -4.61
N VAL A 7 21.64 -6.63 -4.85
CA VAL A 7 21.19 -7.25 -6.10
C VAL A 7 21.53 -6.30 -7.24
N PRO A 8 22.36 -6.70 -8.24
CA PRO A 8 22.69 -5.80 -9.34
C PRO A 8 21.44 -5.46 -10.14
N LEU A 9 21.21 -4.16 -10.37
CA LEU A 9 20.11 -3.69 -11.19
C LEU A 9 20.46 -3.91 -12.68
N ASP A 10 19.64 -4.67 -13.41
CA ASP A 10 19.79 -4.82 -14.87
C ASP A 10 19.60 -3.46 -15.54
N PRO A 11 20.59 -2.94 -16.31
CA PRO A 11 20.49 -1.63 -16.96
C PRO A 11 19.30 -1.50 -17.92
N LYS A 12 18.91 -2.56 -18.62
CA LYS A 12 17.75 -2.54 -19.53
C LYS A 12 16.45 -2.44 -18.76
N TYR A 13 16.34 -3.17 -17.64
CA TYR A 13 15.19 -3.10 -16.75
C TYR A 13 15.05 -1.70 -16.15
N ALA A 14 16.13 -1.16 -15.59
CA ALA A 14 16.15 0.20 -15.05
C ALA A 14 15.77 1.27 -16.09
N ALA A 15 16.28 1.14 -17.32
CA ALA A 15 15.95 2.05 -18.42
C ALA A 15 14.46 1.96 -18.81
N GLY A 16 13.85 0.77 -18.75
CA GLY A 16 12.41 0.58 -18.97
C GLY A 16 11.59 1.34 -17.93
N ILE A 17 11.86 1.08 -16.65
CA ILE A 17 11.19 1.77 -15.52
C ILE A 17 11.36 3.29 -15.64
N LYS A 18 12.59 3.74 -15.88
CA LYS A 18 12.86 5.17 -16.05
C LYS A 18 12.01 5.78 -17.16
N LYS A 19 11.97 5.16 -18.34
CA LYS A 19 11.17 5.64 -19.48
C LYS A 19 9.67 5.68 -19.14
N GLY A 20 9.17 4.67 -18.46
CA GLY A 20 7.76 4.59 -18.05
C GLY A 20 7.40 5.68 -17.04
N LEU A 21 8.21 5.84 -15.99
CA LEU A 21 7.99 6.87 -14.96
C LEU A 21 8.15 8.28 -15.51
N ASP A 22 9.15 8.55 -16.38
CA ASP A 22 9.32 9.85 -17.05
C ASP A 22 8.07 10.21 -17.87
N ALA A 23 7.51 9.23 -18.59
CA ALA A 23 6.33 9.44 -19.40
C ALA A 23 5.07 9.68 -18.52
N ALA A 24 4.89 8.91 -17.43
CA ALA A 24 3.80 9.10 -16.49
C ALA A 24 3.90 10.45 -15.77
N PHE A 25 5.10 10.83 -15.31
CA PHE A 25 5.35 12.12 -14.68
C PHE A 25 5.00 13.30 -15.60
N LYS A 26 5.39 13.21 -16.88
CA LYS A 26 5.11 14.25 -17.87
C LYS A 26 3.60 14.40 -18.16
N ARG A 27 2.84 13.30 -18.14
CA ARG A 27 1.39 13.31 -18.37
C ARG A 27 0.58 13.67 -17.13
N ALA A 28 1.16 13.50 -15.93
CA ALA A 28 0.47 13.74 -14.68
C ALA A 28 0.03 15.20 -14.55
N GLU A 29 -1.24 15.40 -14.19
CA GLU A 29 -1.78 16.69 -13.77
C GLU A 29 -1.03 17.17 -12.53
N GLU A 30 -0.86 18.49 -12.39
CA GLU A 30 -0.30 19.11 -11.20
C GLU A 30 -1.36 19.94 -10.48
N ARG A 31 -1.45 19.77 -9.16
CA ARG A 31 -2.36 20.51 -8.30
C ARG A 31 -1.63 21.05 -7.08
N PRO A 32 -2.02 22.22 -6.55
CA PRO A 32 -1.50 22.69 -5.28
C PRO A 32 -1.99 21.77 -4.14
N PHE A 33 -1.17 21.66 -3.10
CA PHE A 33 -1.45 20.88 -1.90
C PHE A 33 -0.83 21.54 -0.67
N ASP A 34 -1.64 21.69 0.36
CA ASP A 34 -1.20 22.22 1.66
C ASP A 34 -1.20 21.07 2.70
N PRO A 35 -0.03 20.48 3.02
CA PRO A 35 0.06 19.37 3.96
C PRO A 35 -0.29 19.73 5.41
N ALA A 36 -0.37 21.02 5.75
CA ALA A 36 -0.82 21.47 7.07
C ALA A 36 -2.35 21.51 7.18
N ALA A 37 -3.06 21.75 6.07
CA ALA A 37 -4.51 21.89 6.03
C ALA A 37 -5.24 20.66 5.47
N GLU A 38 -4.60 19.92 4.57
CA GLU A 38 -5.20 18.77 3.88
C GLU A 38 -4.65 17.45 4.40
N ARG A 39 -5.49 16.41 4.39
CA ARG A 39 -5.14 15.07 4.84
C ARG A 39 -5.45 14.06 3.76
N ILE A 40 -4.51 13.13 3.50
CA ILE A 40 -4.65 12.08 2.49
C ILE A 40 -4.35 10.72 3.11
N ALA A 41 -5.27 9.76 2.94
CA ALA A 41 -5.02 8.33 3.18
C ALA A 41 -4.78 7.63 1.84
N ILE A 42 -3.74 6.83 1.75
CA ILE A 42 -3.22 6.28 0.49
C ILE A 42 -3.09 4.77 0.64
N PHE A 43 -3.79 4.03 -0.23
CA PHE A 43 -3.76 2.57 -0.29
C PHE A 43 -3.53 2.09 -1.72
N SER A 44 -3.03 0.86 -1.90
CA SER A 44 -2.86 0.23 -3.20
C SER A 44 -2.99 -1.30 -3.12
N ASP A 45 -2.93 -1.96 -4.25
CA ASP A 45 -2.72 -3.40 -4.38
C ASP A 45 -3.75 -4.22 -3.56
N HIS A 46 -5.02 -3.91 -3.74
CA HIS A 46 -6.12 -4.64 -3.09
C HIS A 46 -6.35 -5.98 -3.78
N HIS A 47 -6.26 -6.03 -5.11
CA HIS A 47 -6.57 -7.21 -5.92
C HIS A 47 -7.94 -7.80 -5.60
N LYS A 48 -8.96 -6.93 -5.53
CA LYS A 48 -10.36 -7.34 -5.30
C LYS A 48 -10.80 -8.31 -6.40
N GLY A 49 -11.04 -9.57 -6.04
CA GLY A 49 -11.53 -10.61 -6.94
C GLY A 49 -13.04 -10.80 -6.86
N VAL A 50 -13.51 -12.03 -6.81
CA VAL A 50 -14.96 -12.38 -6.75
C VAL A 50 -15.34 -13.06 -5.42
N GLY A 51 -14.49 -13.01 -4.41
CA GLY A 51 -14.72 -13.56 -3.07
C GLY A 51 -14.47 -15.07 -2.96
N ASP A 52 -13.89 -15.70 -3.97
CA ASP A 52 -13.51 -17.11 -3.95
C ASP A 52 -12.17 -17.33 -3.17
N PRO A 53 -11.71 -18.57 -2.98
CA PRO A 53 -10.47 -18.85 -2.25
C PRO A 53 -9.19 -18.26 -2.89
N ALA A 54 -9.23 -17.85 -4.16
CA ALA A 54 -8.12 -17.22 -4.86
C ALA A 54 -8.13 -15.68 -4.75
N ASP A 55 -9.15 -15.12 -4.10
CA ASP A 55 -9.30 -13.68 -3.88
C ASP A 55 -8.48 -13.26 -2.65
N ASP A 56 -7.36 -12.62 -2.88
CA ASP A 56 -6.43 -12.20 -1.82
C ASP A 56 -7.02 -11.11 -0.92
N PHE A 57 -7.81 -10.19 -1.49
CA PHE A 57 -8.43 -9.10 -0.72
C PHE A 57 -9.50 -9.58 0.28
N ARG A 58 -10.11 -10.72 0.07
CA ARG A 58 -11.20 -11.23 0.92
C ARG A 58 -10.84 -11.24 2.42
N ARG A 59 -9.59 -11.50 2.75
CA ARG A 59 -9.10 -11.51 4.15
C ARG A 59 -8.88 -10.11 4.71
N CYS A 60 -8.56 -9.16 3.83
CA CYS A 60 -8.23 -7.78 4.17
C CYS A 60 -9.46 -6.85 4.18
N GLU A 61 -10.61 -7.30 3.64
CA GLU A 61 -11.83 -6.49 3.48
C GLU A 61 -12.24 -5.77 4.76
N HIS A 62 -12.16 -6.44 5.91
CA HIS A 62 -12.56 -5.85 7.19
C HIS A 62 -11.58 -4.80 7.70
N ALA A 63 -10.27 -5.07 7.60
CA ALA A 63 -9.26 -4.11 7.98
C ALA A 63 -9.35 -2.86 7.10
N TYR A 64 -9.54 -3.05 5.80
CA TYR A 64 -9.69 -1.94 4.85
C TYR A 64 -10.95 -1.11 5.11
N THR A 65 -12.11 -1.73 5.26
CA THR A 65 -13.37 -1.01 5.50
C THR A 65 -13.36 -0.28 6.84
N ALA A 66 -12.75 -0.85 7.87
CA ALA A 66 -12.55 -0.16 9.15
C ALA A 66 -11.61 1.04 9.01
N ALA A 67 -10.52 0.90 8.25
CA ALA A 67 -9.62 2.00 7.93
C ALA A 67 -10.35 3.12 7.19
N LEU A 68 -11.14 2.78 6.15
CA LEU A 68 -11.94 3.77 5.41
C LEU A 68 -12.90 4.52 6.32
N GLY A 69 -13.61 3.82 7.22
CA GLY A 69 -14.51 4.45 8.20
C GLY A 69 -13.77 5.48 9.07
N TYR A 70 -12.62 5.11 9.63
CA TYR A 70 -11.77 6.00 10.40
C TYR A 70 -11.36 7.25 9.60
N TYR A 71 -10.81 7.08 8.39
CA TYR A 71 -10.31 8.19 7.58
C TYR A 71 -11.42 9.12 7.11
N LEU A 72 -12.59 8.57 6.81
CA LEU A 72 -13.76 9.33 6.41
C LEU A 72 -14.21 10.28 7.55
N GLU A 73 -14.32 9.76 8.77
CA GLU A 73 -14.68 10.56 9.94
C GLU A 73 -13.58 11.57 10.33
N ALA A 74 -12.30 11.16 10.21
CA ALA A 74 -11.15 12.04 10.48
C ALA A 74 -10.89 13.09 9.38
N GLY A 75 -11.69 13.11 8.30
CA GLY A 75 -11.67 14.17 7.30
C GLY A 75 -10.59 14.04 6.24
N TYR A 76 -10.09 12.83 6.00
CA TYR A 76 -9.10 12.57 4.97
C TYR A 76 -9.71 12.54 3.57
N ARG A 77 -8.90 12.83 2.55
CA ARG A 77 -9.11 12.42 1.15
C ARG A 77 -8.63 10.99 1.00
N LEU A 78 -9.19 10.24 0.06
CA LEU A 78 -8.77 8.87 -0.23
C LEU A 78 -8.04 8.79 -1.57
N PHE A 79 -6.84 8.20 -1.58
CA PHE A 79 -6.08 7.87 -2.79
C PHE A 79 -5.96 6.34 -2.90
N VAL A 80 -6.39 5.78 -4.02
CA VAL A 80 -6.27 4.35 -4.34
C VAL A 80 -5.31 4.21 -5.52
N LEU A 81 -4.06 3.81 -5.25
CA LEU A 81 -2.95 3.85 -6.19
C LEU A 81 -2.84 2.60 -7.09
N GLY A 82 -3.95 2.14 -7.68
CA GLY A 82 -3.95 1.06 -8.65
C GLY A 82 -3.96 -0.35 -8.07
N ASP A 83 -4.13 -1.33 -8.96
CA ASP A 83 -4.35 -2.73 -8.65
C ASP A 83 -5.45 -2.91 -7.59
N ALA A 84 -6.50 -2.07 -7.71
CA ALA A 84 -7.63 -2.13 -6.81
C ALA A 84 -8.54 -3.32 -7.11
N GLU A 85 -8.73 -3.65 -8.39
CA GLU A 85 -9.50 -4.78 -8.87
C GLU A 85 -8.62 -5.77 -9.65
N GLU A 86 -8.81 -7.08 -9.43
CA GLU A 86 -8.09 -8.16 -10.13
C GLU A 86 -8.74 -8.44 -11.50
N LEU A 87 -8.47 -7.59 -12.48
CA LEU A 87 -9.08 -7.69 -13.81
C LEU A 87 -8.25 -8.48 -14.83
N TRP A 88 -7.08 -8.95 -14.46
CA TRP A 88 -6.39 -9.95 -15.28
C TRP A 88 -7.11 -11.29 -15.24
N GLU A 89 -7.64 -11.64 -14.09
CA GLU A 89 -8.28 -12.91 -13.84
C GLU A 89 -9.81 -12.83 -13.93
N GLU A 90 -10.40 -11.68 -13.58
CA GLU A 90 -11.84 -11.51 -13.43
C GLU A 90 -12.43 -10.49 -14.39
N ARG A 91 -13.76 -10.53 -14.48
CA ARG A 91 -14.54 -9.51 -15.18
C ARG A 91 -14.94 -8.39 -14.23
N PRO A 92 -14.99 -7.13 -14.69
CA PRO A 92 -15.33 -6.00 -13.83
C PRO A 92 -16.67 -6.14 -13.07
N GLY A 93 -17.74 -6.57 -13.75
CA GLY A 93 -19.08 -6.64 -13.17
C GLY A 93 -19.15 -7.53 -11.91
N PRO A 94 -18.73 -8.80 -11.95
CA PRO A 94 -18.69 -9.65 -10.76
C PRO A 94 -17.83 -9.10 -9.62
N VAL A 95 -16.68 -8.48 -9.93
CA VAL A 95 -15.79 -7.88 -8.92
C VAL A 95 -16.45 -6.69 -8.24
N THR A 96 -16.98 -5.75 -9.03
CA THR A 96 -17.64 -4.55 -8.49
C THR A 96 -18.90 -4.90 -7.71
N GLU A 97 -19.63 -5.95 -8.10
CA GLU A 97 -20.79 -6.42 -7.35
C GLU A 97 -20.38 -7.09 -6.02
N ARG A 98 -19.34 -7.94 -6.03
CA ARG A 98 -18.85 -8.59 -4.80
C ARG A 98 -18.39 -7.58 -3.76
N TYR A 99 -17.70 -6.53 -4.19
CA TYR A 99 -17.16 -5.51 -3.30
C TYR A 99 -17.91 -4.18 -3.34
N ARG A 100 -19.21 -4.23 -3.71
CA ARG A 100 -20.08 -3.04 -3.78
C ARG A 100 -20.03 -2.23 -2.49
N ALA A 101 -20.12 -2.86 -1.32
CA ALA A 101 -20.12 -2.17 -0.03
C ALA A 101 -18.81 -1.39 0.23
N ALA A 102 -17.66 -1.99 -0.10
CA ALA A 102 -16.37 -1.30 0.00
C ALA A 102 -16.27 -0.13 -0.98
N LEU A 103 -16.71 -0.32 -2.22
CA LEU A 103 -16.75 0.74 -3.24
C LEU A 103 -17.72 1.88 -2.88
N GLU A 104 -18.86 1.57 -2.27
CA GLU A 104 -19.80 2.57 -1.75
C GLU A 104 -19.20 3.38 -0.61
N LEU A 105 -18.40 2.75 0.25
CA LEU A 105 -17.66 3.44 1.31
C LEU A 105 -16.53 4.33 0.72
N GLU A 106 -15.82 3.89 -0.32
CA GLU A 106 -14.91 4.76 -1.08
C GLU A 106 -15.66 5.96 -1.68
N ALA A 107 -16.87 5.74 -2.23
CA ALA A 107 -17.70 6.80 -2.80
C ALA A 107 -18.17 7.84 -1.75
N GLU A 108 -18.30 7.46 -0.46
CA GLU A 108 -18.66 8.38 0.61
C GLU A 108 -17.65 9.53 0.78
N PHE A 109 -16.37 9.29 0.49
CA PHE A 109 -15.36 10.37 0.52
C PHE A 109 -15.72 11.50 -0.48
N GLY A 110 -16.16 11.12 -1.69
CA GLY A 110 -16.66 12.11 -2.66
C GLY A 110 -17.96 12.78 -2.22
N ARG A 111 -18.93 12.00 -1.74
CA ARG A 111 -20.25 12.50 -1.29
C ARG A 111 -20.15 13.45 -0.11
N ARG A 112 -19.20 13.23 0.79
CA ARG A 112 -18.94 14.13 1.95
C ARG A 112 -17.98 15.27 1.61
N GLY A 113 -17.62 15.45 0.33
CA GLY A 113 -16.75 16.53 -0.12
C GLY A 113 -15.29 16.39 0.31
N ARG A 114 -14.87 15.19 0.73
CA ARG A 114 -13.47 14.91 1.08
C ARG A 114 -12.61 14.68 -0.17
N GLY A 115 -13.17 13.99 -1.17
CA GLY A 115 -12.53 13.65 -2.42
C GLY A 115 -11.93 12.24 -2.42
N VAL A 116 -12.04 11.58 -3.58
CA VAL A 116 -11.42 10.30 -3.86
C VAL A 116 -10.66 10.39 -5.18
N GLU A 117 -9.41 9.96 -5.18
CA GLU A 117 -8.58 9.84 -6.39
C GLU A 117 -8.27 8.36 -6.63
N ARG A 118 -8.52 7.89 -7.84
CA ARG A 118 -8.18 6.52 -8.23
C ARG A 118 -7.15 6.52 -9.34
N PHE A 119 -6.25 5.56 -9.25
CA PHE A 119 -5.21 5.32 -10.23
C PHE A 119 -5.39 3.90 -10.77
N PHE A 120 -4.92 3.64 -11.98
CA PHE A 120 -4.88 2.28 -12.49
C PHE A 120 -3.47 1.69 -12.30
N GLY A 121 -3.43 0.39 -12.03
CA GLY A 121 -2.21 -0.41 -12.05
C GLY A 121 -2.18 -1.31 -13.29
N ASN A 122 -1.35 -2.35 -13.23
CA ASN A 122 -1.28 -3.32 -14.34
C ASN A 122 -2.39 -4.38 -14.28
N HIS A 123 -2.90 -4.74 -13.09
CA HIS A 123 -4.00 -5.69 -12.95
C HIS A 123 -5.37 -5.09 -13.29
N ASP A 124 -5.50 -3.79 -13.18
CA ASP A 124 -6.73 -3.06 -13.48
C ASP A 124 -6.56 -1.96 -14.56
N ASP A 125 -5.60 -2.14 -15.48
CA ASP A 125 -5.32 -1.24 -16.61
C ASP A 125 -6.52 -1.00 -17.55
N LEU A 126 -7.57 -1.79 -17.44
CA LEU A 126 -8.87 -1.55 -18.08
C LEU A 126 -9.42 -0.16 -17.72
N TRP A 127 -9.10 0.34 -16.53
CA TRP A 127 -9.54 1.64 -16.05
C TRP A 127 -8.82 2.82 -16.71
N ALA A 128 -7.80 2.59 -17.53
CA ALA A 128 -7.25 3.63 -18.42
C ALA A 128 -8.31 4.09 -19.45
N SER A 129 -9.35 3.28 -19.69
CA SER A 129 -10.46 3.62 -20.59
C SER A 129 -11.61 4.29 -19.83
N ALA A 130 -11.83 5.58 -20.07
CA ALA A 130 -12.93 6.35 -19.47
C ALA A 130 -14.31 5.71 -19.70
N SER A 131 -14.54 5.06 -20.85
CA SER A 131 -15.80 4.38 -21.13
C SER A 131 -16.02 3.14 -20.24
N GLN A 132 -14.95 2.40 -19.89
CA GLN A 132 -15.01 1.27 -18.96
C GLN A 132 -15.23 1.76 -17.53
N VAL A 133 -14.57 2.83 -17.12
CA VAL A 133 -14.80 3.50 -15.84
C VAL A 133 -16.27 3.92 -15.71
N THR A 134 -16.79 4.67 -16.67
CA THR A 134 -18.20 5.11 -16.68
C THR A 134 -19.17 3.93 -16.59
N LYS A 135 -18.89 2.86 -17.32
CA LYS A 135 -19.77 1.68 -17.39
C LYS A 135 -19.78 0.89 -16.09
N HIS A 136 -18.63 0.67 -15.45
CA HIS A 136 -18.50 -0.28 -14.37
C HIS A 136 -18.31 0.34 -12.98
N LEU A 137 -17.57 1.44 -12.88
CA LEU A 137 -17.37 2.17 -11.62
C LEU A 137 -18.36 3.33 -11.45
N GLY A 138 -18.73 4.00 -12.54
CA GLY A 138 -19.64 5.15 -12.53
C GLY A 138 -20.96 4.94 -11.80
N PRO A 139 -21.62 3.76 -11.86
CA PRO A 139 -22.83 3.49 -11.09
C PRO A 139 -22.67 3.57 -9.57
N ILE A 140 -21.44 3.40 -9.06
CA ILE A 140 -21.12 3.42 -7.62
C ILE A 140 -20.34 4.68 -7.27
N LEU A 141 -19.25 4.92 -7.98
CA LEU A 141 -18.34 6.06 -7.82
C LEU A 141 -18.68 7.13 -8.86
N LYS A 142 -19.73 7.91 -8.60
CA LYS A 142 -20.18 8.96 -9.53
C LYS A 142 -19.03 9.91 -9.89
N ASP A 143 -18.95 10.25 -11.19
CA ASP A 143 -17.99 11.22 -11.73
C ASP A 143 -16.50 10.88 -11.45
N ILE A 144 -16.21 9.62 -11.07
CA ILE A 144 -14.85 9.19 -10.82
C ILE A 144 -14.01 9.23 -12.09
N GLN A 145 -12.82 9.80 -11.97
CA GLN A 145 -11.75 9.70 -12.97
C GLN A 145 -10.67 8.78 -12.44
N VAL A 146 -10.21 7.87 -13.31
CA VAL A 146 -9.05 7.03 -12.99
C VAL A 146 -7.85 7.54 -13.78
N ARG A 147 -6.72 7.70 -13.11
CA ARG A 147 -5.51 8.36 -13.62
C ARG A 147 -4.34 7.40 -13.69
N GLU A 148 -3.34 7.74 -14.49
CA GLU A 148 -2.04 7.06 -14.43
C GLU A 148 -1.16 7.63 -13.31
N GLY A 149 -1.18 8.95 -13.12
CA GLY A 149 -0.39 9.64 -12.11
C GLY A 149 -0.97 11.02 -11.77
N LEU A 150 -0.53 11.55 -10.63
CA LEU A 150 -0.89 12.88 -10.14
C LEU A 150 0.33 13.51 -9.45
N ARG A 151 0.56 14.80 -9.66
CA ARG A 151 1.56 15.58 -8.94
C ARG A 151 0.87 16.54 -8.00
N LEU A 152 1.27 16.52 -6.73
CA LEU A 152 0.86 17.52 -5.76
C LEU A 152 2.04 18.45 -5.48
N ARG A 153 1.85 19.73 -5.75
CA ARG A 153 2.85 20.76 -5.51
C ARG A 153 2.66 21.34 -4.11
N VAL A 154 3.72 21.25 -3.31
CA VAL A 154 3.78 21.77 -1.95
C VAL A 154 4.63 23.05 -1.95
N GLU A 155 4.07 24.13 -1.40
CA GLU A 155 4.85 25.35 -1.12
C GLU A 155 5.62 25.14 0.18
N ARG A 156 6.95 25.20 0.11
CA ARG A 156 7.85 24.97 1.25
C ARG A 156 8.18 26.27 1.96
N ALA A 157 8.60 26.14 3.23
CA ALA A 157 8.99 27.29 4.04
C ALA A 157 10.19 28.08 3.45
N ASP A 158 11.08 27.40 2.71
CA ASP A 158 12.24 28.01 2.02
C ASP A 158 11.87 28.69 0.67
N GLY A 159 10.60 28.69 0.29
CA GLY A 159 10.08 29.27 -0.96
C GLY A 159 10.36 28.41 -2.21
N ARG A 160 10.96 27.24 -2.08
CA ARG A 160 11.15 26.28 -3.17
C ARG A 160 9.96 25.33 -3.22
N PRO A 161 9.46 24.94 -4.41
CA PRO A 161 8.39 23.97 -4.48
C PRO A 161 8.89 22.56 -4.15
N GLY A 162 8.09 21.82 -3.34
CA GLY A 162 8.17 20.38 -3.23
C GLY A 162 7.17 19.72 -4.18
N THR A 163 7.42 18.50 -4.60
CA THR A 163 6.51 17.74 -5.47
C THR A 163 6.32 16.33 -4.91
N LEU A 164 5.09 15.98 -4.59
CA LEU A 164 4.68 14.61 -4.31
C LEU A 164 4.13 14.02 -5.61
N PHE A 165 4.77 13.00 -6.14
CA PHE A 165 4.33 12.31 -7.36
C PHE A 165 3.72 10.96 -7.01
N PHE A 166 2.44 10.80 -7.32
CA PHE A 166 1.64 9.60 -7.08
C PHE A 166 1.49 8.81 -8.37
N VAL A 167 1.81 7.52 -8.32
CA VAL A 167 1.70 6.60 -9.44
C VAL A 167 1.61 5.17 -8.91
N HIS A 168 1.02 4.24 -9.66
CA HIS A 168 0.97 2.86 -9.16
C HIS A 168 2.37 2.25 -9.03
N GLY A 169 3.23 2.42 -10.03
CA GLY A 169 4.61 1.91 -10.00
C GLY A 169 4.92 0.83 -11.05
N HIS A 170 3.94 0.33 -11.79
CA HIS A 170 4.12 -0.70 -12.83
C HIS A 170 4.76 -0.17 -14.13
N GLN A 171 4.91 1.14 -14.27
CA GLN A 171 5.35 1.81 -15.50
C GLN A 171 6.70 1.29 -15.98
N GLY A 172 6.75 0.86 -17.24
CA GLY A 172 7.98 0.37 -17.88
C GLY A 172 8.37 -1.08 -17.53
N THR A 173 7.50 -1.84 -16.86
CA THR A 173 7.67 -3.29 -16.74
C THR A 173 7.32 -4.00 -18.06
N ALA A 174 7.96 -5.15 -18.33
CA ALA A 174 7.70 -5.92 -19.55
C ALA A 174 6.24 -6.39 -19.69
N ASP A 175 5.52 -6.49 -18.57
CA ASP A 175 4.10 -6.87 -18.52
C ASP A 175 3.18 -5.72 -18.95
N SER A 176 3.65 -4.47 -18.87
CA SER A 176 2.91 -3.30 -19.38
C SER A 176 3.06 -3.10 -20.89
N ASP A 177 4.08 -3.70 -21.53
CA ASP A 177 4.40 -3.52 -22.93
C ASP A 177 4.03 -4.75 -23.79
N ARG A 178 3.10 -4.62 -24.74
CA ARG A 178 2.86 -5.45 -25.94
C ARG A 178 2.32 -6.87 -25.77
N TRP A 179 2.60 -7.63 -24.69
CA TRP A 179 2.19 -9.03 -24.52
C TRP A 179 1.21 -9.25 -23.36
N GLY A 180 0.90 -8.24 -22.57
CA GLY A 180 0.01 -8.34 -21.41
C GLY A 180 -1.36 -8.94 -21.70
N TRP A 181 -1.92 -8.72 -22.91
CA TRP A 181 -3.20 -9.31 -23.28
C TRP A 181 -3.14 -10.84 -23.48
N ILE A 182 -2.02 -11.38 -23.98
CA ILE A 182 -1.85 -12.84 -24.17
C ILE A 182 -1.64 -13.48 -22.79
N SER A 183 -0.80 -12.88 -21.94
CA SER A 183 -0.60 -13.34 -20.56
C SER A 183 -1.92 -13.33 -19.78
N ARG A 184 -2.74 -12.29 -19.92
CA ARG A 184 -4.09 -12.20 -19.32
C ARG A 184 -5.02 -13.32 -19.77
N LEU A 185 -5.05 -13.63 -21.08
CA LEU A 185 -5.88 -14.73 -21.59
C LEU A 185 -5.40 -16.09 -21.05
N PHE A 186 -4.10 -16.29 -20.98
CA PHE A 186 -3.52 -17.54 -20.43
C PHE A 186 -3.86 -17.69 -18.95
N VAL A 187 -3.64 -16.64 -18.14
CA VAL A 187 -3.94 -16.63 -16.70
C VAL A 187 -5.43 -16.86 -16.48
N ARG A 188 -6.29 -16.15 -17.19
CA ARG A 188 -7.75 -16.24 -17.04
C ARG A 188 -8.33 -17.59 -17.45
N TYR A 189 -7.89 -18.17 -18.56
CA TYR A 189 -8.53 -19.36 -19.14
C TYR A 189 -7.82 -20.68 -18.87
N VAL A 190 -6.53 -20.63 -18.51
CA VAL A 190 -5.72 -21.84 -18.29
C VAL A 190 -5.28 -21.94 -16.84
N TRP A 191 -4.63 -20.89 -16.32
CA TRP A 191 -3.99 -20.95 -15.03
C TRP A 191 -5.00 -20.92 -13.86
N ARG A 192 -5.95 -20.01 -13.89
CA ARG A 192 -6.92 -19.88 -12.82
C ARG A 192 -7.85 -21.08 -12.62
N PRO A 193 -8.41 -21.72 -13.66
CA PRO A 193 -9.15 -22.97 -13.50
C PRO A 193 -8.29 -24.07 -12.85
N LEU A 194 -7.00 -24.14 -13.18
CA LEU A 194 -6.07 -25.08 -12.58
C LEU A 194 -5.79 -24.76 -11.11
N GLN A 195 -5.56 -23.50 -10.79
CA GLN A 195 -5.34 -23.00 -9.42
C GLN A 195 -6.55 -23.23 -8.51
N ARG A 196 -7.76 -22.94 -9.00
CA ARG A 196 -9.02 -23.23 -8.29
C ARG A 196 -9.19 -24.72 -7.99
N ARG A 197 -8.70 -25.58 -8.88
CA ARG A 197 -8.84 -27.04 -8.77
C ARG A 197 -7.78 -27.68 -7.88
N THR A 198 -6.60 -27.09 -7.80
CA THR A 198 -5.44 -27.65 -7.08
C THR A 198 -5.14 -26.95 -5.77
N GLY A 199 -5.70 -25.75 -5.52
CA GLY A 199 -5.37 -24.91 -4.37
C GLY A 199 -3.92 -24.39 -4.38
N TYR A 200 -3.21 -24.54 -5.51
CA TYR A 200 -1.80 -24.22 -5.63
C TYR A 200 -1.62 -22.72 -5.92
N SER A 201 -1.21 -21.95 -4.92
CA SER A 201 -0.76 -20.57 -5.13
C SER A 201 0.64 -20.57 -5.72
N ALA A 202 0.77 -20.13 -6.98
CA ALA A 202 2.04 -20.16 -7.72
C ALA A 202 2.99 -19.00 -7.37
N THR A 203 2.67 -18.19 -6.41
CA THR A 203 3.60 -17.19 -5.87
C THR A 203 4.65 -17.90 -5.03
N THR A 204 5.75 -18.29 -5.68
CA THR A 204 6.95 -18.74 -4.96
C THR A 204 7.56 -17.50 -4.28
N PRO A 205 7.54 -17.39 -2.95
CA PRO A 205 7.94 -16.16 -2.23
C PRO A 205 9.35 -15.67 -2.58
N ALA A 206 10.28 -16.57 -2.88
CA ALA A 206 11.68 -16.23 -3.15
C ALA A 206 11.90 -15.50 -4.49
N ARG A 207 11.23 -15.95 -5.58
CA ARG A 207 11.36 -15.29 -6.90
C ARG A 207 10.68 -13.93 -6.94
N SER A 208 9.58 -13.78 -6.20
CA SER A 208 8.89 -12.51 -6.07
C SER A 208 9.70 -11.50 -5.25
N PHE A 209 10.44 -11.92 -4.23
CA PHE A 209 11.21 -11.03 -3.36
C PHE A 209 12.36 -10.32 -4.10
N GLU A 210 13.19 -11.06 -4.84
CA GLU A 210 14.27 -10.44 -5.64
C GLU A 210 13.74 -9.50 -6.72
N LEU A 211 12.64 -9.86 -7.37
CA LEU A 211 12.04 -9.02 -8.40
C LEU A 211 11.47 -7.74 -7.79
N ARG A 212 10.78 -7.84 -6.65
CA ARG A 212 10.27 -6.68 -5.89
C ARG A 212 11.41 -5.77 -5.45
N ALA A 213 12.47 -6.32 -4.88
CA ALA A 213 13.64 -5.55 -4.46
C ALA A 213 14.34 -4.83 -5.62
N LYS A 214 14.43 -5.48 -6.79
CA LYS A 214 14.95 -4.84 -8.02
C LYS A 214 14.05 -3.69 -8.47
N HIS A 215 12.75 -3.88 -8.38
CA HIS A 215 11.78 -2.86 -8.78
C HIS A 215 11.81 -1.65 -7.85
N ASP A 216 11.75 -1.87 -6.53
CA ASP A 216 11.88 -0.80 -5.52
C ASP A 216 13.17 0.00 -5.73
N ARG A 217 14.28 -0.70 -5.99
CA ARG A 217 15.54 -0.05 -6.29
C ARG A 217 15.49 0.80 -7.56
N ALA A 218 14.86 0.30 -8.63
CA ALA A 218 14.72 1.06 -9.87
C ALA A 218 13.88 2.32 -9.69
N MET A 219 12.77 2.23 -8.95
CA MET A 219 11.93 3.38 -8.59
C MET A 219 12.67 4.38 -7.72
N TYR A 220 13.39 3.91 -6.71
CA TYR A 220 14.23 4.74 -5.85
C TYR A 220 15.32 5.48 -6.66
N GLU A 221 16.07 4.76 -7.52
CA GLU A 221 17.12 5.38 -8.36
C GLU A 221 16.53 6.39 -9.35
N TRP A 222 15.32 6.14 -9.86
CA TRP A 222 14.61 7.11 -10.68
C TRP A 222 14.28 8.38 -9.87
N ALA A 223 13.67 8.23 -8.70
CA ALA A 223 13.26 9.35 -7.85
C ALA A 223 14.48 10.20 -7.43
N ARG A 224 15.61 9.56 -7.10
CA ARG A 224 16.85 10.21 -6.73
C ARG A 224 17.47 11.06 -7.86
N GLN A 225 17.21 10.69 -9.12
CA GLN A 225 17.71 11.40 -10.30
C GLN A 225 16.81 12.56 -10.73
N GLN A 226 15.67 12.76 -10.06
CA GLN A 226 14.76 13.85 -10.40
C GLN A 226 15.22 15.20 -9.83
N PRO A 227 14.65 16.32 -10.32
CA PRO A 227 14.96 17.63 -9.76
C PRO A 227 14.77 17.66 -8.23
N PRO A 228 15.58 18.45 -7.51
CA PRO A 228 15.48 18.59 -6.07
C PRO A 228 14.05 18.87 -5.59
N GLY A 229 13.64 18.21 -4.51
CA GLY A 229 12.30 18.36 -3.92
C GLY A 229 11.23 17.42 -4.47
N LEU A 230 11.59 16.43 -5.32
CA LEU A 230 10.65 15.41 -5.75
C LEU A 230 10.64 14.22 -4.79
N VAL A 231 9.44 13.76 -4.43
CA VAL A 231 9.16 12.55 -3.67
C VAL A 231 8.19 11.68 -4.46
N LEU A 232 8.59 10.43 -4.75
CA LEU A 232 7.77 9.42 -5.39
C LEU A 232 6.97 8.64 -4.35
N ILE A 233 5.66 8.50 -4.56
CA ILE A 233 4.76 7.67 -3.75
C ILE A 233 4.12 6.63 -4.67
N ALA A 234 4.32 5.35 -4.37
CA ALA A 234 3.86 4.25 -5.22
C ALA A 234 3.32 3.04 -4.43
N GLY A 235 2.83 2.03 -5.14
CA GLY A 235 2.45 0.69 -4.71
C GLY A 235 3.21 -0.38 -5.49
N HIS A 236 2.50 -1.37 -6.06
CA HIS A 236 2.94 -2.38 -7.01
C HIS A 236 3.88 -3.48 -6.45
N THR A 237 4.83 -3.14 -5.59
CA THR A 237 5.77 -4.14 -5.09
C THR A 237 5.23 -4.92 -3.88
N HIS A 238 4.07 -4.53 -3.36
CA HIS A 238 3.44 -5.09 -2.14
C HIS A 238 4.37 -5.05 -0.91
N ARG A 239 5.40 -4.21 -0.95
CA ARG A 239 6.38 -4.06 0.11
C ARG A 239 6.41 -2.61 0.56
N PRO A 240 6.12 -2.32 1.84
CA PRO A 240 6.25 -0.97 2.34
C PRO A 240 7.70 -0.47 2.22
N VAL A 241 7.84 0.78 1.76
CA VAL A 241 9.14 1.49 1.70
C VAL A 241 8.99 2.81 2.43
N PHE A 242 9.93 3.07 3.34
CA PHE A 242 9.92 4.29 4.13
C PHE A 242 11.33 4.79 4.47
N ALA A 243 11.45 6.02 4.97
CA ALA A 243 12.74 6.63 5.30
C ALA A 243 13.43 5.90 6.47
N ARG A 244 12.67 5.59 7.52
CA ARG A 244 13.10 4.78 8.66
C ARG A 244 11.89 4.17 9.36
N CYS A 245 12.05 3.01 9.96
CA CYS A 245 11.03 2.41 10.81
C CYS A 245 11.12 2.98 12.24
N LEU A 246 9.98 3.15 12.88
CA LEU A 246 9.92 3.34 14.33
C LEU A 246 10.26 2.00 15.00
N PRO A 247 10.96 2.00 16.13
CA PRO A 247 11.06 0.79 16.94
C PRO A 247 9.63 0.36 17.32
N ASP A 248 9.29 -0.90 17.06
CA ASP A 248 8.06 -1.48 17.59
C ASP A 248 8.08 -1.30 19.12
N PRO A 249 7.00 -0.78 19.73
CA PRO A 249 6.92 -0.84 21.17
C PRO A 249 7.05 -2.32 21.58
N PRO A 250 7.97 -2.66 22.49
CA PRO A 250 8.11 -4.05 22.91
C PRO A 250 6.73 -4.53 23.39
N PRO A 251 6.35 -5.80 23.10
CA PRO A 251 5.10 -6.34 23.65
C PRO A 251 5.13 -6.10 25.16
N THR A 252 4.02 -5.61 25.69
CA THR A 252 3.89 -5.24 27.11
C THR A 252 4.18 -6.41 28.04
N ARG A 253 4.04 -7.64 27.52
CA ARG A 253 4.39 -8.90 28.21
C ARG A 253 5.03 -9.89 27.24
N PRO A 254 5.96 -10.74 27.73
CA PRO A 254 6.49 -11.86 26.94
C PRO A 254 5.39 -12.80 26.48
N ILE A 255 5.54 -13.38 25.30
CA ILE A 255 4.53 -14.30 24.70
C ILE A 255 4.12 -15.42 25.69
N GLY A 256 5.10 -16.03 26.38
CA GLY A 256 4.81 -17.09 27.37
C GLY A 256 4.00 -16.61 28.57
N GLU A 257 4.14 -15.37 29.01
CA GLU A 257 3.33 -14.80 30.08
C GLU A 257 1.90 -14.50 29.61
N LEU A 258 1.75 -14.06 28.35
CA LEU A 258 0.44 -13.83 27.73
C LEU A 258 -0.32 -15.13 27.52
N GLU A 259 0.35 -16.20 27.06
CA GLU A 259 -0.24 -17.53 26.93
C GLU A 259 -0.75 -18.05 28.29
N ALA A 260 0.08 -17.97 29.32
CA ALA A 260 -0.32 -18.38 30.69
C ALA A 260 -1.44 -17.49 31.26
N ALA A 261 -1.49 -16.20 30.91
CA ALA A 261 -2.57 -15.31 31.34
C ALA A 261 -3.90 -15.64 30.63
N VAL A 262 -3.86 -15.95 29.34
CA VAL A 262 -5.05 -16.41 28.58
C VAL A 262 -5.62 -17.69 29.21
N GLU A 263 -4.76 -18.69 29.49
CA GLU A 263 -5.19 -19.95 30.11
C GLU A 263 -5.84 -19.72 31.47
N ARG A 264 -5.27 -18.85 32.30
CA ARG A 264 -5.86 -18.51 33.60
C ARG A 264 -7.23 -17.86 33.48
N SER A 265 -7.35 -16.81 32.60
CA SER A 265 -8.64 -16.14 32.42
C SER A 265 -9.72 -17.05 31.84
N VAL A 266 -9.34 -18.03 31.01
CA VAL A 266 -10.28 -19.05 30.52
C VAL A 266 -10.70 -19.99 31.67
N ALA A 267 -9.77 -20.42 32.53
CA ALA A 267 -10.06 -21.27 33.66
C ALA A 267 -10.96 -20.58 34.72
N ASP A 268 -10.76 -19.27 34.90
CA ASP A 268 -11.56 -18.44 35.81
C ASP A 268 -12.94 -18.07 35.25
N GLY A 269 -13.23 -18.42 33.98
CA GLY A 269 -14.49 -18.12 33.29
C GLY A 269 -14.65 -16.67 32.89
N ASP A 270 -13.58 -15.86 32.94
CA ASP A 270 -13.57 -14.45 32.52
C ASP A 270 -13.33 -14.35 31.00
N ALA A 271 -14.45 -14.44 30.26
CA ALA A 271 -14.41 -14.43 28.80
C ALA A 271 -13.90 -13.10 28.22
N GLU A 272 -14.15 -11.97 28.89
CA GLU A 272 -13.75 -10.63 28.44
C GLU A 272 -12.24 -10.45 28.61
N ALA A 273 -11.68 -10.78 29.78
CA ALA A 273 -10.24 -10.74 30.00
C ALA A 273 -9.49 -11.72 29.09
N ALA A 274 -10.05 -12.93 28.86
CA ALA A 274 -9.47 -13.91 27.95
C ALA A 274 -9.44 -13.40 26.50
N ALA A 275 -10.46 -12.67 26.04
CA ALA A 275 -10.51 -12.09 24.70
C ALA A 275 -9.47 -10.96 24.55
N ALA A 276 -9.36 -10.06 25.52
CA ALA A 276 -8.37 -8.98 25.54
C ALA A 276 -6.93 -9.53 25.54
N LEU A 277 -6.65 -10.54 26.35
CA LEU A 277 -5.34 -11.19 26.42
C LEU A 277 -4.99 -11.97 25.14
N ARG A 278 -5.97 -12.58 24.46
CA ARG A 278 -5.76 -13.23 23.16
C ARG A 278 -5.40 -12.21 22.08
N ALA A 279 -6.05 -11.04 22.08
CA ALA A 279 -5.71 -9.96 21.16
C ALA A 279 -4.27 -9.45 21.39
N GLU A 280 -3.85 -9.27 22.65
CA GLU A 280 -2.49 -8.90 23.03
C GLU A 280 -1.47 -10.00 22.65
N LEU A 281 -1.81 -11.27 22.86
CA LEU A 281 -0.96 -12.41 22.49
C LEU A 281 -0.79 -12.53 20.97
N GLU A 282 -1.85 -12.36 20.20
CA GLU A 282 -1.79 -12.38 18.75
C GLU A 282 -0.95 -11.21 18.23
N TYR A 283 -1.08 -10.04 18.85
CA TYR A 283 -0.17 -8.91 18.60
C TYR A 283 1.28 -9.28 18.84
N ALA A 284 1.60 -9.81 20.03
CA ALA A 284 2.96 -10.20 20.37
C ALA A 284 3.52 -11.22 19.37
N ARG A 285 2.74 -12.23 18.97
CA ARG A 285 3.13 -13.26 18.00
C ARG A 285 3.35 -12.70 16.59
N THR A 286 2.52 -11.76 16.16
CA THR A 286 2.65 -11.14 14.82
C THR A 286 3.81 -10.16 14.78
N SER A 287 4.07 -9.42 15.85
CA SER A 287 5.21 -8.50 15.96
C SER A 287 6.56 -9.23 15.89
N VAL A 288 6.64 -10.45 16.46
CA VAL A 288 7.86 -11.30 16.42
C VAL A 288 8.02 -12.00 15.05
N ARG A 289 6.95 -12.18 14.26
CA ARG A 289 6.98 -13.00 13.03
C ARG A 289 7.42 -12.27 11.76
N ARG A 290 7.71 -10.96 11.81
CA ARG A 290 8.01 -10.17 10.59
C ARG A 290 9.29 -9.34 10.67
N PRO A 291 10.47 -9.96 10.84
CA PRO A 291 11.71 -9.24 10.59
C PRO A 291 11.84 -8.94 9.10
N GLY A 292 11.97 -7.67 8.70
CA GLY A 292 12.38 -7.27 7.36
C GLY A 292 11.31 -6.88 6.35
N GLU A 293 10.09 -6.49 6.77
CA GLU A 293 9.01 -6.12 5.82
C GLU A 293 9.12 -4.69 5.27
N VAL A 294 9.74 -3.75 5.98
CA VAL A 294 9.86 -2.37 5.52
C VAL A 294 11.26 -2.10 4.98
N LEU A 295 11.33 -1.67 3.71
CA LEU A 295 12.57 -1.21 3.11
C LEU A 295 12.82 0.25 3.51
N THR A 296 14.02 0.56 4.01
CA THR A 296 14.43 1.93 4.29
C THR A 296 15.34 2.47 3.20
N VAL A 297 15.17 3.75 2.86
CA VAL A 297 15.92 4.44 1.81
C VAL A 297 16.43 5.80 2.27
N ALA A 298 17.65 6.16 1.87
CA ALA A 298 18.23 7.46 2.13
C ALA A 298 18.98 7.99 0.88
N PRO A 299 18.69 9.21 0.39
CA PRO A 299 17.65 10.16 0.89
C PRO A 299 16.21 9.63 0.71
N PRO A 300 15.24 10.12 1.50
CA PRO A 300 13.86 9.60 1.53
C PRO A 300 13.02 10.14 0.36
N CYS A 301 13.42 9.85 -0.87
CA CYS A 301 12.73 10.31 -2.08
C CYS A 301 11.71 9.31 -2.66
N TYR A 302 11.55 8.15 -2.04
CA TYR A 302 10.63 7.09 -2.47
C TYR A 302 9.92 6.45 -1.28
N PHE A 303 8.59 6.35 -1.37
CA PHE A 303 7.72 5.70 -0.42
C PHE A 303 6.79 4.72 -1.12
N ASN A 304 6.50 3.60 -0.48
CA ASN A 304 5.57 2.61 -0.99
C ASN A 304 4.55 2.24 0.08
N THR A 305 3.29 2.15 -0.32
CA THR A 305 2.15 1.85 0.57
C THR A 305 2.19 0.45 1.17
N GLY A 306 2.94 -0.48 0.55
CA GLY A 306 2.75 -1.91 0.79
C GLY A 306 1.56 -2.45 0.01
N CYS A 307 0.63 -3.13 0.65
CA CYS A 307 -0.57 -3.62 -0.03
C CYS A 307 -1.78 -3.80 0.91
N CYS A 308 -2.93 -4.05 0.29
CA CYS A 308 -4.19 -4.40 0.95
C CYS A 308 -4.60 -5.86 0.68
N SER A 309 -3.63 -6.74 0.41
CA SER A 309 -3.84 -8.15 0.06
C SER A 309 -2.90 -9.11 0.81
N PHE A 310 -2.49 -8.75 2.03
CA PHE A 310 -1.63 -9.62 2.84
C PHE A 310 -2.34 -10.91 3.27
N PRO A 311 -1.63 -12.05 3.30
CA PRO A 311 -2.22 -13.36 3.65
C PRO A 311 -2.82 -13.45 5.05
N ASP A 312 -2.35 -12.62 5.99
CA ASP A 312 -2.85 -12.55 7.38
C ASP A 312 -4.03 -11.59 7.55
N GLY A 313 -4.45 -10.92 6.47
CA GLY A 313 -5.56 -9.99 6.46
C GLY A 313 -5.21 -8.56 6.87
N ASP A 314 -3.95 -8.29 7.18
CA ASP A 314 -3.49 -6.95 7.48
C ASP A 314 -3.52 -6.05 6.22
N VAL A 315 -3.59 -4.76 6.45
CA VAL A 315 -3.54 -3.74 5.42
C VAL A 315 -2.49 -2.69 5.80
N THR A 316 -1.64 -2.32 4.85
CA THR A 316 -0.73 -1.18 5.02
C THR A 316 -1.10 -0.06 4.07
N GLY A 317 -0.77 1.17 4.46
CA GLY A 317 -0.97 2.35 3.66
C GLY A 317 -0.09 3.49 4.14
N LEU A 318 -0.16 4.59 3.41
CA LEU A 318 0.49 5.83 3.82
C LEU A 318 -0.57 6.87 4.21
N GLU A 319 -0.22 7.72 5.13
CA GLU A 319 -0.99 8.92 5.47
C GLU A 319 -0.13 10.16 5.25
N ILE A 320 -0.74 11.21 4.74
CA ILE A 320 -0.17 12.56 4.79
C ILE A 320 -1.14 13.40 5.59
N ALA A 321 -0.71 13.92 6.71
CA ALA A 321 -1.52 14.75 7.59
C ALA A 321 -0.63 15.54 8.55
N ASP A 322 -1.08 16.76 8.89
CA ASP A 322 -0.44 17.61 9.88
C ASP A 322 1.04 17.90 9.57
N GLY A 323 1.40 17.98 8.27
CA GLY A 323 2.77 18.17 7.79
C GLY A 323 3.65 16.92 7.81
N GLU A 324 3.13 15.76 8.21
CA GLU A 324 3.88 14.49 8.27
C GLU A 324 3.42 13.52 7.19
N ILE A 325 4.32 12.62 6.78
CA ILE A 325 3.98 11.36 6.11
C ILE A 325 4.17 10.21 7.11
N ARG A 326 3.22 9.27 7.12
CA ARG A 326 3.20 8.14 8.05
C ARG A 326 2.95 6.84 7.31
N LEU A 327 3.71 5.80 7.62
CA LEU A 327 3.39 4.42 7.23
C LEU A 327 2.49 3.83 8.32
N VAL A 328 1.35 3.32 7.93
CA VAL A 328 0.35 2.80 8.87
C VAL A 328 -0.01 1.36 8.53
N ARG A 329 -0.43 0.63 9.56
CA ARG A 329 -0.92 -0.74 9.46
C ARG A 329 -2.26 -0.87 10.17
N TRP A 330 -3.18 -1.60 9.56
CA TRP A 330 -4.48 -1.99 10.09
C TRP A 330 -4.52 -3.51 10.19
N PRO A 331 -4.75 -4.09 11.37
CA PRO A 331 -4.66 -5.54 11.57
C PRO A 331 -5.87 -6.28 11.01
N GLY A 332 -5.63 -7.47 10.46
CA GLY A 332 -6.68 -8.34 9.92
C GLY A 332 -7.70 -8.80 10.97
N ASN A 333 -7.29 -8.88 12.25
CA ASN A 333 -8.15 -9.24 13.38
C ASN A 333 -8.88 -8.05 14.02
N ILE A 334 -9.10 -6.98 13.28
CA ILE A 334 -9.68 -5.72 13.78
C ILE A 334 -11.04 -5.91 14.49
N ARG A 335 -11.84 -6.92 14.08
CA ARG A 335 -13.10 -7.25 14.73
C ARG A 335 -12.91 -7.70 16.18
N GLU A 336 -11.84 -8.46 16.45
CA GLU A 336 -11.51 -8.92 17.79
C GLU A 336 -11.03 -7.75 18.65
N VAL A 337 -10.23 -6.85 18.06
CA VAL A 337 -9.75 -5.64 18.73
C VAL A 337 -10.90 -4.70 19.08
N THR A 338 -11.81 -4.43 18.13
CA THR A 338 -12.97 -3.54 18.39
C THR A 338 -14.07 -4.19 19.21
N GLY A 339 -14.23 -5.51 19.15
CA GLY A 339 -15.16 -6.28 19.93
C GLY A 339 -14.86 -6.27 21.45
N SER A 340 -13.62 -5.91 21.83
CA SER A 340 -13.22 -5.72 23.24
C SER A 340 -13.54 -4.34 23.81
N GLY A 341 -14.32 -3.50 23.10
CA GLY A 341 -14.68 -2.14 23.53
C GLY A 341 -13.62 -1.07 23.25
N VAL A 342 -12.55 -1.44 22.57
CA VAL A 342 -11.49 -0.52 22.13
C VAL A 342 -11.92 0.15 20.82
N GLY A 343 -11.79 1.48 20.71
CA GLY A 343 -12.14 2.21 19.50
C GLY A 343 -11.33 1.77 18.27
N VAL A 344 -11.90 1.93 17.07
CA VAL A 344 -11.24 1.57 15.78
C VAL A 344 -9.89 2.26 15.62
N ASP A 345 -9.74 3.48 16.13
CA ASP A 345 -8.50 4.25 16.15
C ASP A 345 -7.35 3.54 16.89
N ALA A 346 -7.65 2.78 17.95
CA ALA A 346 -6.66 2.01 18.68
C ALA A 346 -6.10 0.81 17.88
N ALA A 347 -6.78 0.37 16.84
CA ALA A 347 -6.29 -0.65 15.93
C ALA A 347 -5.29 -0.11 14.91
N ARG A 348 -5.33 1.22 14.64
CA ARG A 348 -4.41 1.88 13.72
C ARG A 348 -3.00 1.95 14.33
N ARG A 349 -2.01 1.44 13.63
CA ARG A 349 -0.61 1.44 14.07
C ARG A 349 0.24 2.25 13.12
N ILE A 350 1.00 3.19 13.67
CA ILE A 350 2.02 3.94 12.92
C ILE A 350 3.32 3.16 13.00
N LEU A 351 3.77 2.62 11.87
CA LEU A 351 5.02 1.87 11.75
C LEU A 351 6.23 2.79 11.53
N ALA A 352 6.00 3.94 10.89
CA ALA A 352 7.03 4.93 10.60
C ALA A 352 6.38 6.30 10.39
N ARG A 353 7.12 7.37 10.67
CA ARG A 353 6.69 8.75 10.38
C ARG A 353 7.89 9.66 10.15
N GLU A 354 7.70 10.66 9.30
CA GLU A 354 8.66 11.73 9.02
C GLU A 354 7.92 13.04 8.74
N ASP A 355 8.56 14.14 9.08
CA ASP A 355 8.13 15.47 8.68
C ASP A 355 8.38 15.68 7.19
N LEU A 356 7.39 16.21 6.46
CA LEU A 356 7.50 16.42 5.01
C LEU A 356 8.53 17.50 4.65
N GLU A 357 8.68 18.54 5.47
CA GLU A 357 9.70 19.56 5.22
C GLU A 357 11.11 18.99 5.39
N ASP A 358 11.32 18.15 6.42
CA ASP A 358 12.60 17.44 6.60
C ASP A 358 12.92 16.52 5.42
N ILE A 359 11.92 15.82 4.89
CA ILE A 359 12.05 15.00 3.66
C ILE A 359 12.46 15.91 2.48
N PHE A 360 11.72 16.99 2.24
CA PHE A 360 12.05 17.90 1.14
C PHE A 360 13.44 18.54 1.29
N VAL A 361 13.87 18.88 2.49
CA VAL A 361 15.23 19.36 2.77
C VAL A 361 16.25 18.27 2.41
N ALA A 362 16.02 17.03 2.84
CA ALA A 362 16.93 15.92 2.58
C ALA A 362 17.06 15.62 1.08
N VAL A 363 15.95 15.61 0.32
CA VAL A 363 15.97 15.34 -1.12
C VAL A 363 16.36 16.55 -1.99
N SER A 364 16.43 17.74 -1.38
CA SER A 364 16.87 18.96 -2.06
C SER A 364 18.38 19.22 -1.92
N ARG A 365 19.06 18.55 -0.99
CA ARG A 365 20.50 18.62 -0.88
C ARG A 365 21.12 17.79 -1.99
N ASP A 366 22.03 18.42 -2.75
CA ASP A 366 22.82 17.71 -3.76
C ASP A 366 23.73 16.73 -3.02
N THR A 367 23.27 15.48 -2.95
CA THR A 367 23.93 14.47 -2.12
C THR A 367 25.08 13.84 -2.89
N GLY A 368 26.27 14.37 -2.75
CA GLY A 368 27.52 13.63 -2.98
C GLY A 368 27.69 12.43 -2.02
N THR A 369 26.64 12.07 -1.28
CA THR A 369 26.60 10.97 -0.32
C THR A 369 26.25 9.67 -1.04
N THR A 370 27.01 8.61 -0.79
CA THR A 370 26.72 7.26 -1.27
C THR A 370 25.31 6.85 -0.83
N PRO A 371 24.43 6.45 -1.74
CA PRO A 371 23.06 6.03 -1.38
C PRO A 371 23.13 4.82 -0.47
N SER A 372 22.42 4.85 0.65
CA SER A 372 22.21 3.67 1.48
C SER A 372 20.81 3.14 1.23
N VAL A 373 20.74 1.88 0.80
CA VAL A 373 19.52 1.06 0.82
C VAL A 373 19.81 -0.04 1.83
N GLU A 374 19.22 0.06 2.99
CA GLU A 374 19.44 -0.91 4.06
C GLU A 374 18.16 -1.73 4.27
N GLU A 375 18.32 -3.05 4.24
CA GLU A 375 17.30 -3.97 4.74
C GLU A 375 17.54 -4.13 6.23
N HIS A 376 16.74 -3.44 7.05
CA HIS A 376 16.77 -3.68 8.48
C HIS A 376 15.78 -4.79 8.80
N PRO A 377 16.21 -5.84 9.53
CA PRO A 377 15.25 -6.63 10.28
C PRO A 377 14.62 -5.67 11.29
N VAL A 378 13.31 -5.53 11.22
CA VAL A 378 12.55 -4.89 12.30
C VAL A 378 12.75 -5.76 13.52
N PRO A 379 13.23 -5.23 14.65
CA PRO A 379 13.49 -6.01 15.86
C PRO A 379 12.24 -6.69 16.40
#